data_57a104fe0c27c226049cabc814800503
#
_entry.id   57a104fe0c27c226049cabc814800503
#
_cell.length_a   1.000
_cell.length_b   1.000
_cell.length_c   1.000
_cell.angle_alpha   90.00
_cell.angle_beta   90.00
_cell.angle_gamma   90.00
#
_symmetry.space_group_name_H-M   'P 1'
#
loop_
_entity.id
_entity.type
_entity.pdbx_description
1 polymer ?
#
loop_
_entity_poly.entity_id
_entity_poly.type
_entity_poly.pdbx_seq_one_letter_code
_entity_poly.pdbx_strand_id
1 'polypeptide(L)'
;MLSEIKEMPEKAKAFLENSGAYSLPLAVPYIGMGSSYFAPLAFKYMGIQIYPELASEYYNYLHDGTKILYGVLLSQSGKSTEVLWCAGLFEKFTAISNDMYSPLCTFAAAAKIIPLLAGEEKYSSSKTYINTLLALFKGFGMDTSNAVQLLIQNENKYQEQGKAIADAIFDLLQAGKVNGLYITGSGPNIGTAMQAALIMSESTKLNFNGLSMAQYDHGPKETAKNSVVINIISKGKSYDRSNKLSTIIKSAGASVFTIEEPEATENESILHNMIPFNYMAYYLSLKLDVQETFVVGGKVTEVNLL
;
A
#
# COMPACT_ATOMS: atom_id res chain seq x y z
N MET A 1 -9.32 14.35 -3.86
CA MET A 1 -8.45 13.24 -4.26
C MET A 1 -7.26 13.71 -5.10
N LEU A 2 -7.45 14.34 -6.28
CA LEU A 2 -6.30 14.76 -7.12
C LEU A 2 -5.31 15.67 -6.41
N SER A 3 -5.77 16.62 -5.61
CA SER A 3 -4.89 17.50 -4.82
C SER A 3 -4.00 16.72 -3.85
N GLU A 4 -4.57 15.73 -3.15
CA GLU A 4 -3.81 14.88 -2.21
C GLU A 4 -2.78 14.01 -2.93
N ILE A 5 -3.10 13.52 -4.14
CA ILE A 5 -2.14 12.76 -4.96
C ILE A 5 -0.98 13.67 -5.38
N LYS A 6 -1.26 14.88 -5.83
CA LYS A 6 -0.25 15.86 -6.25
C LYS A 6 0.63 16.38 -5.11
N GLU A 7 0.19 16.24 -3.87
CA GLU A 7 0.99 16.57 -2.69
C GLU A 7 2.03 15.48 -2.36
N MET A 8 1.94 14.27 -2.92
CA MET A 8 2.85 13.16 -2.57
C MET A 8 4.33 13.53 -2.66
N PRO A 9 4.83 14.15 -3.77
CA PRO A 9 6.25 14.50 -3.88
C PRO A 9 6.71 15.49 -2.80
N GLU A 10 5.90 16.52 -2.55
CA GLU A 10 6.19 17.53 -1.54
C GLU A 10 6.21 16.92 -0.13
N LYS A 11 5.20 16.08 0.20
CA LYS A 11 5.11 15.46 1.52
C LYS A 11 6.20 14.41 1.75
N ALA A 12 6.60 13.68 0.70
CA ALA A 12 7.74 12.78 0.76
C ALA A 12 9.05 13.52 1.06
N LYS A 13 9.31 14.63 0.36
CA LYS A 13 10.47 15.50 0.61
C LYS A 13 10.44 16.07 2.01
N ALA A 14 9.31 16.66 2.42
CA ALA A 14 9.14 17.24 3.74
C ALA A 14 9.34 16.20 4.86
N PHE A 15 8.93 14.95 4.65
CA PHE A 15 9.18 13.87 5.60
C PHE A 15 10.68 13.60 5.77
N LEU A 16 11.45 13.49 4.69
CA LEU A 16 12.91 13.27 4.78
C LEU A 16 13.62 14.41 5.52
N GLU A 17 13.22 15.64 5.26
CA GLU A 17 13.83 16.85 5.86
C GLU A 17 13.47 17.03 7.33
N ASN A 18 12.24 16.73 7.74
CA ASN A 18 11.70 17.09 9.07
C ASN A 18 11.53 15.90 10.02
N SER A 19 11.60 14.66 9.55
CA SER A 19 11.54 13.50 10.44
C SER A 19 12.86 13.34 11.20
N GLY A 20 12.83 13.37 12.53
CA GLY A 20 14.01 13.18 13.39
C GLY A 20 14.70 11.83 13.16
N ALA A 21 15.86 11.62 13.78
CA ALA A 21 16.57 10.34 13.74
C ALA A 21 15.86 9.29 14.63
N TYR A 22 15.67 8.09 14.12
CA TYR A 22 15.16 6.95 14.87
C TYR A 22 15.55 5.62 14.20
N SER A 23 15.43 4.56 14.95
CA SER A 23 15.50 3.17 14.45
C SER A 23 14.22 2.43 14.80
N LEU A 24 13.90 1.44 14.00
CA LEU A 24 12.80 0.50 14.22
C LEU A 24 13.34 -0.87 14.66
N PRO A 25 12.67 -1.56 15.60
CA PRO A 25 13.12 -2.85 16.10
C PRO A 25 12.93 -3.95 15.07
N LEU A 26 13.84 -4.93 15.09
CA LEU A 26 13.74 -6.18 14.32
C LEU A 26 13.14 -7.28 15.18
N ALA A 27 12.70 -8.36 14.54
CA ALA A 27 12.16 -9.57 15.17
C ALA A 27 11.01 -9.32 16.15
N VAL A 28 10.18 -8.31 15.87
CA VAL A 28 8.97 -7.97 16.64
C VAL A 28 7.75 -7.90 15.72
N PRO A 29 6.51 -7.99 16.27
CA PRO A 29 5.29 -7.78 15.51
C PRO A 29 5.17 -6.34 14.99
N TYR A 30 4.74 -6.19 13.73
CA TYR A 30 4.34 -4.96 13.06
C TYR A 30 2.86 -5.07 12.74
N ILE A 31 2.03 -4.39 13.52
CA ILE A 31 0.58 -4.61 13.53
C ILE A 31 -0.14 -3.45 12.86
N GLY A 32 -1.01 -3.76 11.90
CA GLY A 32 -1.81 -2.78 11.19
C GLY A 32 -2.99 -3.38 10.47
N MET A 33 -3.82 -2.55 9.87
CA MET A 33 -4.93 -2.94 9.00
C MET A 33 -4.79 -2.27 7.63
N GLY A 34 -5.28 -2.90 6.57
CA GLY A 34 -5.26 -2.34 5.21
C GLY A 34 -3.88 -1.81 4.81
N SER A 35 -3.80 -0.55 4.40
CA SER A 35 -2.53 0.12 4.03
C SER A 35 -1.45 0.01 5.10
N SER A 36 -1.83 0.09 6.36
CA SER A 36 -0.90 -0.01 7.49
C SER A 36 -0.35 -1.43 7.71
N TYR A 37 -0.98 -2.45 7.17
CA TYR A 37 -0.48 -3.82 7.10
C TYR A 37 0.37 -4.06 5.83
N PHE A 38 -0.07 -3.51 4.68
CA PHE A 38 0.63 -3.76 3.41
C PHE A 38 2.00 -3.09 3.34
N ALA A 39 2.20 -1.95 4.02
CA ALA A 39 3.49 -1.28 4.07
C ALA A 39 4.58 -2.17 4.73
N PRO A 40 4.46 -2.63 5.99
CA PRO A 40 5.47 -3.52 6.58
C PRO A 40 5.60 -4.86 5.86
N LEU A 41 4.53 -5.36 5.20
CA LEU A 41 4.59 -6.57 4.39
C LEU A 41 5.60 -6.44 3.24
N ALA A 42 5.71 -5.27 2.60
CA ALA A 42 6.73 -5.01 1.58
C ALA A 42 8.14 -5.19 2.15
N PHE A 43 8.42 -4.70 3.35
CA PHE A 43 9.73 -4.82 4.01
C PHE A 43 10.07 -6.25 4.41
N LYS A 44 9.08 -7.04 4.84
CA LYS A 44 9.27 -8.49 5.03
C LYS A 44 9.79 -9.15 3.75
N TYR A 45 9.24 -8.79 2.60
CA TYR A 45 9.67 -9.33 1.30
C TYR A 45 10.97 -8.71 0.77
N MET A 46 11.47 -7.61 1.36
CA MET A 46 12.85 -7.16 1.18
C MET A 46 13.85 -8.01 1.96
N GLY A 47 13.39 -8.87 2.86
CA GLY A 47 14.24 -9.69 3.73
C GLY A 47 14.49 -9.08 5.11
N ILE A 48 13.81 -7.98 5.47
CA ILE A 48 13.86 -7.41 6.81
C ILE A 48 13.15 -8.36 7.79
N GLN A 49 13.82 -8.68 8.87
CA GLN A 49 13.30 -9.61 9.89
C GLN A 49 12.27 -8.93 10.79
N ILE A 50 11.07 -8.81 10.30
CA ILE A 50 9.89 -8.30 11.01
C ILE A 50 8.70 -9.22 10.80
N TYR A 51 7.69 -9.13 11.67
CA TYR A 51 6.47 -9.95 11.61
C TYR A 51 5.25 -9.04 11.35
N PRO A 52 4.95 -8.71 10.09
CA PRO A 52 3.73 -7.98 9.75
C PRO A 52 2.51 -8.85 10.00
N GLU A 53 1.55 -8.32 10.79
CA GLU A 53 0.34 -9.05 11.18
C GLU A 53 -0.91 -8.15 11.02
N LEU A 54 -2.00 -8.76 10.61
CA LEU A 54 -3.32 -8.12 10.63
C LEU A 54 -3.77 -7.97 12.08
N ALA A 55 -4.12 -6.77 12.50
CA ALA A 55 -4.47 -6.49 13.88
C ALA A 55 -5.63 -7.35 14.40
N SER A 56 -6.70 -7.54 13.60
CA SER A 56 -7.83 -8.40 13.94
C SER A 56 -7.42 -9.85 14.20
N GLU A 57 -6.62 -10.41 13.30
CA GLU A 57 -6.18 -11.80 13.39
C GLU A 57 -5.18 -12.00 14.52
N TYR A 58 -4.30 -11.01 14.70
CA TYR A 58 -3.32 -11.04 15.78
C TYR A 58 -4.02 -11.04 17.16
N TYR A 59 -4.97 -10.14 17.34
CA TYR A 59 -5.73 -10.03 18.61
C TYR A 59 -6.55 -11.28 18.90
N ASN A 60 -7.26 -11.83 17.91
CA ASN A 60 -8.22 -12.88 18.12
C ASN A 60 -7.63 -14.30 18.10
N TYR A 61 -6.53 -14.54 17.32
CA TYR A 61 -6.07 -15.90 17.03
C TYR A 61 -4.58 -16.15 17.25
N LEU A 62 -3.73 -15.12 17.13
CA LEU A 62 -2.29 -15.32 17.19
C LEU A 62 -1.68 -14.96 18.54
N HIS A 63 -2.42 -14.27 19.38
CA HIS A 63 -1.99 -13.88 20.71
C HIS A 63 -2.49 -14.89 21.77
N ASP A 64 -1.61 -15.36 22.65
CA ASP A 64 -1.88 -16.38 23.66
C ASP A 64 -2.30 -15.83 25.04
N GLY A 65 -2.53 -14.54 25.14
CA GLY A 65 -2.89 -13.83 26.38
C GLY A 65 -1.69 -13.32 27.18
N THR A 66 -0.44 -13.64 26.80
CA THR A 66 0.75 -13.13 27.50
C THR A 66 1.13 -11.73 27.03
N LYS A 67 1.65 -10.88 27.94
CA LYS A 67 2.14 -9.56 27.55
C LYS A 67 3.38 -9.65 26.66
N ILE A 68 3.38 -8.90 25.57
CA ILE A 68 4.46 -8.80 24.60
C ILE A 68 5.35 -7.61 25.01
N LEU A 69 6.65 -7.83 25.11
CA LEU A 69 7.59 -6.82 25.57
C LEU A 69 7.59 -5.57 24.66
N TYR A 70 7.61 -5.77 23.34
CA TYR A 70 7.68 -4.67 22.38
C TYR A 70 7.09 -5.02 21.02
N GLY A 71 6.53 -4.01 20.33
CA GLY A 71 6.05 -4.10 18.96
C GLY A 71 5.98 -2.75 18.26
N VAL A 72 5.53 -2.76 17.02
CA VAL A 72 5.27 -1.56 16.23
C VAL A 72 3.82 -1.59 15.76
N LEU A 73 3.04 -0.58 16.12
CA LEU A 73 1.64 -0.45 15.76
C LEU A 73 1.47 0.68 14.76
N LEU A 74 0.86 0.37 13.61
CA LEU A 74 0.66 1.30 12.51
C LEU A 74 -0.82 1.59 12.32
N SER A 75 -1.18 2.86 12.37
CA SER A 75 -2.53 3.33 12.02
C SER A 75 -2.43 4.79 11.55
N GLN A 76 -2.78 5.05 10.29
CA GLN A 76 -2.73 6.39 9.74
C GLN A 76 -3.55 7.38 10.59
N SER A 77 -4.77 7.04 10.94
CA SER A 77 -5.64 7.86 11.80
C SER A 77 -5.34 7.71 13.30
N GLY A 78 -4.64 6.65 13.69
CA GLY A 78 -4.47 6.25 15.09
C GLY A 78 -5.76 5.86 15.81
N LYS A 79 -6.84 5.59 15.04
CA LYS A 79 -8.20 5.30 15.56
C LYS A 79 -8.73 3.93 15.12
N SER A 80 -7.99 3.17 14.31
CA SER A 80 -8.43 1.82 13.87
C SER A 80 -8.68 0.94 15.08
N THR A 81 -9.89 0.45 15.22
CA THR A 81 -10.37 -0.29 16.41
C THR A 81 -9.49 -1.50 16.71
N GLU A 82 -9.18 -2.31 15.71
CA GLU A 82 -8.40 -3.54 15.87
C GLU A 82 -6.97 -3.24 16.32
N VAL A 83 -6.38 -2.15 15.84
CA VAL A 83 -5.03 -1.71 16.25
C VAL A 83 -5.05 -1.24 17.71
N LEU A 84 -6.13 -0.56 18.13
CA LEU A 84 -6.30 -0.14 19.54
C LEU A 84 -6.51 -1.36 20.47
N TRP A 85 -7.20 -2.41 20.04
CA TRP A 85 -7.28 -3.66 20.81
C TRP A 85 -5.87 -4.24 21.04
N CYS A 86 -5.05 -4.28 19.99
CA CYS A 86 -3.69 -4.77 20.09
C CYS A 86 -2.80 -3.90 20.99
N ALA A 87 -3.05 -2.58 21.11
CA ALA A 87 -2.24 -1.70 21.94
C ALA A 87 -2.19 -2.17 23.41
N GLY A 88 -3.29 -2.76 23.91
CA GLY A 88 -3.35 -3.35 25.24
C GLY A 88 -2.53 -4.61 25.46
N LEU A 89 -2.05 -5.27 24.41
CA LEU A 89 -1.27 -6.52 24.48
C LEU A 89 0.22 -6.28 24.78
N PHE A 90 0.73 -5.06 24.53
CA PHE A 90 2.14 -4.74 24.64
C PHE A 90 2.48 -4.05 25.97
N GLU A 91 3.66 -4.35 26.50
CA GLU A 91 4.25 -3.56 27.59
C GLU A 91 4.66 -2.18 27.09
N LYS A 92 5.28 -2.15 25.90
CA LYS A 92 5.65 -0.92 25.17
C LYS A 92 5.54 -1.13 23.68
N PHE A 93 5.25 -0.07 22.94
CA PHE A 93 5.28 -0.11 21.48
C PHE A 93 5.72 1.22 20.87
N THR A 94 6.16 1.15 19.60
CA THR A 94 6.29 2.32 18.74
C THR A 94 4.99 2.51 17.97
N ALA A 95 4.38 3.68 18.06
CA ALA A 95 3.25 4.08 17.23
C ALA A 95 3.74 4.79 15.96
N ILE A 96 3.25 4.39 14.79
CA ILE A 96 3.45 5.11 13.53
C ILE A 96 2.07 5.63 13.10
N SER A 97 1.89 6.96 13.10
CA SER A 97 0.60 7.58 12.81
C SER A 97 0.76 8.97 12.19
N ASN A 98 -0.26 9.41 11.47
CA ASN A 98 -0.32 10.77 10.93
C ASN A 98 -0.89 11.78 11.96
N ASP A 99 -1.63 11.31 12.96
CA ASP A 99 -2.16 12.10 14.07
C ASP A 99 -1.46 11.71 15.38
N MET A 100 -0.55 12.57 15.84
CA MET A 100 0.22 12.39 17.09
C MET A 100 -0.64 12.48 18.36
N TYR A 101 -1.83 13.03 18.27
CA TYR A 101 -2.75 13.19 19.39
C TYR A 101 -3.86 12.14 19.40
N SER A 102 -3.78 11.18 18.48
CA SER A 102 -4.75 10.08 18.37
C SER A 102 -4.74 9.15 19.57
N PRO A 103 -5.82 8.37 19.77
CA PRO A 103 -5.88 7.35 20.84
C PRO A 103 -4.69 6.39 20.84
N LEU A 104 -4.18 5.97 19.67
CA LEU A 104 -3.01 5.12 19.58
C LEU A 104 -1.75 5.80 20.12
N CYS A 105 -1.53 7.05 19.76
CA CYS A 105 -0.33 7.79 20.15
C CYS A 105 -0.35 8.26 21.61
N THR A 106 -1.53 8.46 22.18
CA THR A 106 -1.72 8.83 23.59
C THR A 106 -1.89 7.63 24.52
N PHE A 107 -1.84 6.42 23.99
CA PHE A 107 -1.94 5.19 24.80
C PHE A 107 -0.75 5.08 25.76
N ALA A 108 -1.00 4.63 26.99
CA ALA A 108 0.03 4.60 28.06
C ALA A 108 1.27 3.78 27.70
N ALA A 109 1.11 2.73 26.87
CA ALA A 109 2.22 1.87 26.41
C ALA A 109 2.95 2.41 25.16
N ALA A 110 2.51 3.53 24.57
CA ALA A 110 3.17 4.15 23.42
C ALA A 110 4.48 4.83 23.85
N ALA A 111 5.56 4.06 23.84
CA ALA A 111 6.88 4.51 24.28
C ALA A 111 7.57 5.43 23.26
N LYS A 112 7.21 5.34 21.99
CA LYS A 112 7.74 6.14 20.89
C LYS A 112 6.65 6.42 19.87
N ILE A 113 6.64 7.65 19.35
CA ILE A 113 5.72 8.08 18.30
C ILE A 113 6.54 8.51 17.09
N ILE A 114 6.20 8.00 15.92
CA ILE A 114 6.77 8.38 14.63
C ILE A 114 5.66 9.02 13.80
N PRO A 115 5.68 10.35 13.63
CA PRO A 115 4.67 11.04 12.84
C PRO A 115 4.93 10.86 11.34
N LEU A 116 3.86 10.64 10.57
CA LEU A 116 3.95 10.50 9.11
C LEU A 116 4.14 11.85 8.38
N LEU A 117 3.78 12.96 8.99
CA LEU A 117 3.95 14.32 8.44
C LEU A 117 3.26 14.53 7.07
N ALA A 118 2.24 13.74 6.75
CA ALA A 118 1.59 13.77 5.45
C ALA A 118 0.47 14.82 5.34
N GLY A 119 0.08 15.44 6.46
CA GLY A 119 -1.07 16.36 6.51
C GLY A 119 -2.41 15.64 6.39
N GLU A 120 -3.48 16.39 6.23
CA GLU A 120 -4.84 15.83 6.12
C GLU A 120 -5.01 15.02 4.82
N GLU A 121 -5.65 13.86 4.92
CA GLU A 121 -5.98 12.98 3.79
C GLU A 121 -7.38 12.42 3.97
N LYS A 122 -8.29 12.79 3.06
CA LYS A 122 -9.74 12.45 3.12
C LYS A 122 -10.11 11.25 2.25
N TYR A 123 -9.39 11.05 1.15
CA TYR A 123 -9.65 9.99 0.18
C TYR A 123 -8.82 8.73 0.47
N SER A 124 -8.79 7.79 -0.47
CA SER A 124 -7.94 6.60 -0.39
C SER A 124 -6.48 6.95 -0.15
N SER A 125 -5.78 6.09 0.56
CA SER A 125 -4.40 6.33 1.00
C SER A 125 -3.47 6.64 -0.18
N SER A 126 -2.81 7.79 -0.13
CA SER A 126 -1.85 8.26 -1.13
C SER A 126 -0.57 8.75 -0.45
N LYS A 127 -0.50 10.03 -0.08
CA LYS A 127 0.67 10.62 0.60
C LYS A 127 0.96 9.99 1.96
N THR A 128 -0.07 9.56 2.72
CA THR A 128 0.13 8.87 3.99
C THR A 128 0.78 7.50 3.80
N TYR A 129 0.43 6.76 2.74
CA TYR A 129 1.06 5.48 2.44
C TYR A 129 2.53 5.65 2.02
N ILE A 130 2.84 6.60 1.13
CA ILE A 130 4.22 6.91 0.74
C ILE A 130 5.05 7.28 1.97
N ASN A 131 4.54 8.16 2.85
CA ASN A 131 5.27 8.54 4.05
C ASN A 131 5.37 7.39 5.07
N THR A 132 4.44 6.43 5.09
CA THR A 132 4.58 5.19 5.87
C THR A 132 5.75 4.34 5.35
N LEU A 133 5.87 4.18 4.03
CA LEU A 133 7.02 3.49 3.44
C LEU A 133 8.34 4.20 3.77
N LEU A 134 8.39 5.53 3.63
CA LEU A 134 9.57 6.32 3.99
C LEU A 134 9.93 6.22 5.48
N ALA A 135 8.91 6.17 6.36
CA ALA A 135 9.13 5.97 7.79
C ALA A 135 9.76 4.60 8.09
N LEU A 136 9.34 3.56 7.37
CA LEU A 136 9.92 2.23 7.49
C LEU A 136 11.34 2.18 6.90
N PHE A 137 11.58 2.72 5.70
CA PHE A 137 12.92 2.82 5.11
C PHE A 137 13.90 3.50 6.07
N LYS A 138 13.54 4.69 6.55
CA LYS A 138 14.36 5.44 7.50
C LYS A 138 14.61 4.68 8.79
N GLY A 139 13.57 4.07 9.34
CA GLY A 139 13.64 3.31 10.58
C GLY A 139 14.55 2.08 10.50
N PHE A 140 14.71 1.50 9.31
CA PHE A 140 15.65 0.41 9.01
C PHE A 140 17.01 0.90 8.49
N GLY A 141 17.28 2.22 8.53
CA GLY A 141 18.56 2.78 8.13
C GLY A 141 18.80 2.81 6.61
N MET A 142 17.75 2.76 5.81
CA MET A 142 17.83 2.80 4.35
C MET A 142 17.63 4.24 3.87
N ASP A 143 18.60 4.79 3.13
CA ASP A 143 18.49 6.12 2.51
C ASP A 143 17.60 6.05 1.25
N THR A 144 16.64 6.95 1.16
CA THR A 144 15.71 7.08 0.04
C THR A 144 15.76 8.45 -0.63
N SER A 145 16.80 9.22 -0.37
CA SER A 145 16.92 10.58 -0.92
C SER A 145 16.86 10.61 -2.45
N ASN A 146 17.57 9.70 -3.12
CA ASN A 146 17.53 9.58 -4.57
C ASN A 146 16.17 9.10 -5.08
N ALA A 147 15.55 8.16 -4.38
CA ALA A 147 14.22 7.68 -4.75
C ALA A 147 13.17 8.79 -4.65
N VAL A 148 13.19 9.62 -3.60
CA VAL A 148 12.28 10.76 -3.48
C VAL A 148 12.56 11.81 -4.56
N GLN A 149 13.81 12.03 -4.93
CA GLN A 149 14.15 12.92 -6.04
C GLN A 149 13.61 12.41 -7.39
N LEU A 150 13.77 11.13 -7.67
CA LEU A 150 13.22 10.48 -8.86
C LEU A 150 11.68 10.55 -8.88
N LEU A 151 11.04 10.40 -7.71
CA LEU A 151 9.59 10.54 -7.57
C LEU A 151 9.12 11.93 -7.98
N ILE A 152 9.82 12.99 -7.52
CA ILE A 152 9.53 14.39 -7.88
C ILE A 152 9.69 14.62 -9.38
N GLN A 153 10.77 14.09 -9.97
CA GLN A 153 11.08 14.27 -11.39
C GLN A 153 10.07 13.57 -12.30
N ASN A 154 9.58 12.42 -11.89
CA ASN A 154 8.72 11.54 -12.71
C ASN A 154 7.22 11.67 -12.42
N GLU A 155 6.77 12.65 -11.61
CA GLU A 155 5.36 12.80 -11.24
C GLU A 155 4.43 12.84 -12.46
N ASN A 156 4.76 13.64 -13.47
CA ASN A 156 3.95 13.75 -14.69
C ASN A 156 3.90 12.42 -15.46
N LYS A 157 5.01 11.69 -15.55
CA LYS A 157 5.08 10.34 -16.16
C LYS A 157 4.10 9.38 -15.47
N TYR A 158 4.07 9.40 -14.13
CA TYR A 158 3.15 8.54 -13.36
C TYR A 158 1.69 8.93 -13.56
N GLN A 159 1.41 10.23 -13.63
CA GLN A 159 0.07 10.73 -13.92
C GLN A 159 -0.42 10.28 -15.31
N GLU A 160 0.41 10.46 -16.34
CA GLU A 160 0.08 10.05 -17.71
C GLU A 160 -0.13 8.54 -17.81
N GLN A 161 0.73 7.75 -17.19
CA GLN A 161 0.61 6.29 -17.17
C GLN A 161 -0.68 5.85 -16.47
N GLY A 162 -0.97 6.39 -15.29
CA GLY A 162 -2.19 6.07 -14.53
C GLY A 162 -3.45 6.45 -15.31
N LYS A 163 -3.45 7.62 -15.97
CA LYS A 163 -4.56 8.07 -16.81
C LYS A 163 -4.76 7.15 -18.02
N ALA A 164 -3.71 6.82 -18.75
CA ALA A 164 -3.80 5.98 -19.94
C ALA A 164 -4.35 4.58 -19.63
N ILE A 165 -3.93 3.98 -18.51
CA ILE A 165 -4.44 2.66 -18.08
C ILE A 165 -5.90 2.79 -17.62
N ALA A 166 -6.27 3.85 -16.90
CA ALA A 166 -7.66 4.10 -16.51
C ALA A 166 -8.58 4.23 -17.72
N ASP A 167 -8.15 4.97 -18.77
CA ASP A 167 -8.88 5.12 -20.03
C ASP A 167 -9.09 3.75 -20.70
N ALA A 168 -8.04 2.95 -20.82
CA ALA A 168 -8.11 1.62 -21.43
C ALA A 168 -9.00 0.64 -20.64
N ILE A 169 -8.93 0.66 -19.31
CA ILE A 169 -9.81 -0.18 -18.46
C ILE A 169 -11.27 0.23 -18.64
N PHE A 170 -11.55 1.52 -18.66
CA PHE A 170 -12.91 2.02 -18.86
C PHE A 170 -13.49 1.55 -20.21
N ASP A 171 -12.72 1.64 -21.28
CA ASP A 171 -13.15 1.17 -22.62
C ASP A 171 -13.43 -0.34 -22.63
N LEU A 172 -12.63 -1.15 -21.93
CA LEU A 172 -12.86 -2.59 -21.79
C LEU A 172 -14.15 -2.89 -20.98
N LEU A 173 -14.40 -2.12 -19.92
CA LEU A 173 -15.63 -2.23 -19.12
C LEU A 173 -16.87 -1.89 -19.96
N GLN A 174 -16.83 -0.79 -20.72
CA GLN A 174 -17.92 -0.39 -21.61
C GLN A 174 -18.20 -1.44 -22.71
N ALA A 175 -17.16 -2.13 -23.17
CA ALA A 175 -17.30 -3.20 -24.14
C ALA A 175 -17.82 -4.52 -23.55
N GLY A 176 -18.05 -4.62 -22.23
CA GLY A 176 -18.47 -5.85 -21.55
C GLY A 176 -17.41 -6.95 -21.57
N LYS A 177 -16.13 -6.59 -21.64
CA LYS A 177 -15.00 -7.52 -21.82
C LYS A 177 -14.13 -7.66 -20.56
N VAL A 178 -14.72 -7.51 -19.37
CA VAL A 178 -13.97 -7.61 -18.11
C VAL A 178 -14.65 -8.57 -17.16
N ASN A 179 -14.06 -9.77 -17.00
CA ASN A 179 -14.52 -10.79 -16.06
C ASN A 179 -13.74 -10.74 -14.72
N GLY A 180 -12.53 -10.20 -14.72
CA GLY A 180 -11.69 -10.10 -13.53
C GLY A 180 -10.73 -8.92 -13.61
N LEU A 181 -10.39 -8.37 -12.45
CA LEU A 181 -9.48 -7.25 -12.30
C LEU A 181 -8.39 -7.65 -11.30
N TYR A 182 -7.17 -7.84 -11.81
CA TYR A 182 -6.05 -8.33 -11.01
C TYR A 182 -4.89 -7.34 -11.03
N ILE A 183 -4.25 -7.17 -9.88
CA ILE A 183 -3.00 -6.44 -9.73
C ILE A 183 -1.99 -7.41 -9.13
N THR A 184 -0.86 -7.62 -9.79
CA THR A 184 0.13 -8.58 -9.33
C THR A 184 1.49 -7.94 -9.14
N GLY A 185 2.24 -8.42 -8.15
CA GLY A 185 3.60 -7.99 -7.89
C GLY A 185 4.43 -9.13 -7.30
N SER A 186 5.74 -8.97 -7.30
CA SER A 186 6.67 -9.93 -6.70
C SER A 186 7.60 -9.23 -5.71
N GLY A 187 8.15 -9.98 -4.75
CA GLY A 187 9.01 -9.40 -3.73
C GLY A 187 8.32 -8.26 -2.97
N PRO A 188 9.01 -7.11 -2.76
CA PRO A 188 8.42 -5.97 -2.05
C PRO A 188 7.13 -5.45 -2.70
N ASN A 189 7.00 -5.57 -4.03
CA ASN A 189 5.82 -5.13 -4.77
C ASN A 189 4.56 -6.00 -4.52
N ILE A 190 4.62 -7.06 -3.72
CA ILE A 190 3.42 -7.73 -3.22
C ILE A 190 2.62 -6.77 -2.33
N GLY A 191 3.29 -6.03 -1.45
CA GLY A 191 2.64 -4.98 -0.65
C GLY A 191 2.02 -3.89 -1.53
N THR A 192 2.73 -3.47 -2.59
CA THR A 192 2.20 -2.50 -3.58
C THR A 192 0.98 -3.04 -4.32
N ALA A 193 0.97 -4.30 -4.74
CA ALA A 193 -0.17 -4.90 -5.43
C ALA A 193 -1.42 -4.96 -4.55
N MET A 194 -1.28 -5.33 -3.27
CA MET A 194 -2.37 -5.36 -2.31
C MET A 194 -2.90 -3.95 -2.00
N GLN A 195 -1.99 -2.99 -1.81
CA GLN A 195 -2.35 -1.59 -1.60
C GLN A 195 -3.06 -0.99 -2.81
N ALA A 196 -2.54 -1.25 -4.00
CA ALA A 196 -3.16 -0.78 -5.25
C ALA A 196 -4.58 -1.34 -5.42
N ALA A 197 -4.78 -2.63 -5.16
CA ALA A 197 -6.11 -3.25 -5.24
C ALA A 197 -7.08 -2.63 -4.21
N LEU A 198 -6.62 -2.33 -3.01
CA LEU A 198 -7.42 -1.66 -1.98
C LEU A 198 -7.89 -0.29 -2.48
N ILE A 199 -6.98 0.61 -2.86
CA ILE A 199 -7.36 1.97 -3.27
C ILE A 199 -8.18 2.00 -4.57
N MET A 200 -7.90 1.09 -5.50
CA MET A 200 -8.69 0.94 -6.72
C MET A 200 -10.11 0.52 -6.39
N SER A 201 -10.31 -0.45 -5.49
CA SER A 201 -11.64 -0.89 -5.07
C SER A 201 -12.41 0.19 -4.30
N GLU A 202 -11.76 0.88 -3.37
CA GLU A 202 -12.35 2.01 -2.61
C GLU A 202 -12.82 3.13 -3.53
N SER A 203 -12.00 3.49 -4.51
CA SER A 203 -12.27 4.66 -5.36
C SER A 203 -13.20 4.35 -6.52
N THR A 204 -13.16 3.14 -7.09
CA THR A 204 -13.90 2.80 -8.32
C THR A 204 -15.14 1.93 -8.09
N LYS A 205 -15.29 1.35 -6.92
CA LYS A 205 -16.32 0.34 -6.57
C LYS A 205 -16.23 -0.95 -7.40
N LEU A 206 -15.12 -1.15 -8.10
CA LEU A 206 -14.82 -2.39 -8.81
C LEU A 206 -14.02 -3.33 -7.90
N ASN A 207 -14.20 -4.62 -8.08
CA ASN A 207 -13.51 -5.63 -7.27
C ASN A 207 -12.11 -5.93 -7.85
N PHE A 208 -11.10 -5.16 -7.43
CA PHE A 208 -9.72 -5.41 -7.76
C PHE A 208 -9.09 -6.42 -6.78
N ASN A 209 -8.36 -7.40 -7.31
CA ASN A 209 -7.67 -8.43 -6.53
C ASN A 209 -6.16 -8.22 -6.57
N GLY A 210 -5.55 -7.90 -5.42
CA GLY A 210 -4.10 -7.77 -5.25
C GLY A 210 -3.47 -9.09 -4.84
N LEU A 211 -2.54 -9.62 -5.64
CA LEU A 211 -1.93 -10.93 -5.42
C LEU A 211 -0.42 -10.90 -5.64
N SER A 212 0.31 -11.82 -4.99
CA SER A 212 1.65 -12.10 -5.50
C SER A 212 1.52 -12.70 -6.90
N MET A 213 2.46 -12.36 -7.78
CA MET A 213 2.46 -12.89 -9.14
C MET A 213 2.51 -14.44 -9.16
N ALA A 214 3.26 -15.03 -8.23
CA ALA A 214 3.31 -16.48 -8.09
C ALA A 214 1.94 -17.07 -7.66
N GLN A 215 1.22 -16.38 -6.75
CA GLN A 215 -0.12 -16.81 -6.35
C GLN A 215 -1.10 -16.74 -7.53
N TYR A 216 -1.03 -15.67 -8.32
CA TYR A 216 -1.82 -15.56 -9.54
C TYR A 216 -1.51 -16.69 -10.54
N ASP A 217 -0.23 -17.02 -10.73
CA ASP A 217 0.24 -18.10 -11.61
C ASP A 217 -0.25 -19.51 -11.17
N HIS A 218 -0.50 -19.71 -9.87
CA HIS A 218 -0.92 -21.00 -9.30
C HIS A 218 -2.43 -21.24 -9.24
N GLY A 219 -3.25 -20.44 -9.92
CA GLY A 219 -4.71 -20.67 -9.95
C GLY A 219 -5.44 -19.58 -10.73
N PRO A 220 -5.50 -18.34 -10.25
CA PRO A 220 -6.29 -17.26 -10.87
C PRO A 220 -5.99 -16.98 -12.34
N LYS A 221 -4.80 -17.34 -12.85
CA LYS A 221 -4.46 -17.20 -14.29
C LYS A 221 -5.43 -17.94 -15.22
N GLU A 222 -6.13 -18.97 -14.73
CA GLU A 222 -7.13 -19.71 -15.52
C GLU A 222 -8.33 -18.81 -15.87
N THR A 223 -8.49 -17.67 -15.19
CA THR A 223 -9.49 -16.65 -15.50
C THR A 223 -8.95 -15.55 -16.42
N ALA A 224 -7.78 -15.73 -17.05
CA ALA A 224 -7.09 -14.71 -17.83
C ALA A 224 -7.93 -14.17 -19.01
N LYS A 225 -8.67 -15.03 -19.68
CA LYS A 225 -9.51 -14.62 -20.81
C LYS A 225 -10.53 -13.56 -20.39
N ASN A 226 -10.52 -12.40 -21.06
CA ASN A 226 -11.35 -11.25 -20.73
C ASN A 226 -11.11 -10.72 -19.31
N SER A 227 -9.90 -10.83 -18.80
CA SER A 227 -9.50 -10.17 -17.55
C SER A 227 -8.52 -9.03 -17.81
N VAL A 228 -8.56 -8.03 -16.94
CA VAL A 228 -7.50 -7.02 -16.84
C VAL A 228 -6.49 -7.48 -15.81
N VAL A 229 -5.22 -7.53 -16.20
CA VAL A 229 -4.12 -7.88 -15.31
C VAL A 229 -3.07 -6.78 -15.36
N ILE A 230 -2.87 -6.08 -14.24
CA ILE A 230 -1.85 -5.04 -14.10
C ILE A 230 -0.67 -5.66 -13.37
N ASN A 231 0.43 -5.88 -14.09
CA ASN A 231 1.64 -6.46 -13.53
C ASN A 231 2.60 -5.37 -13.07
N ILE A 232 2.93 -5.37 -11.78
CA ILE A 232 3.98 -4.54 -11.21
C ILE A 232 5.29 -5.29 -11.38
N ILE A 233 6.19 -4.75 -12.20
CA ILE A 233 7.48 -5.35 -12.52
C ILE A 233 8.58 -4.44 -12.01
N SER A 234 9.62 -5.01 -11.45
CA SER A 234 10.83 -4.28 -11.04
C SER A 234 12.07 -5.09 -11.36
N LYS A 235 13.15 -4.42 -11.71
CA LYS A 235 14.45 -5.07 -11.97
C LYS A 235 14.96 -5.75 -10.68
N GLY A 236 14.81 -7.07 -10.61
CA GLY A 236 15.17 -7.86 -9.46
C GLY A 236 15.07 -9.35 -9.73
N LYS A 237 15.00 -10.15 -8.68
CA LYS A 237 15.05 -11.63 -8.75
C LYS A 237 13.92 -12.26 -9.56
N SER A 238 12.77 -11.59 -9.65
CA SER A 238 11.58 -12.10 -10.35
C SER A 238 11.36 -11.50 -11.74
N TYR A 239 12.25 -10.63 -12.22
CA TYR A 239 12.04 -9.84 -13.43
C TYR A 239 11.69 -10.69 -14.65
N ASP A 240 12.54 -11.67 -15.00
CA ASP A 240 12.33 -12.55 -16.17
C ASP A 240 11.07 -13.40 -16.05
N ARG A 241 10.80 -13.93 -14.86
CA ARG A 241 9.58 -14.71 -14.60
C ARG A 241 8.33 -13.84 -14.79
N SER A 242 8.36 -12.63 -14.30
CA SER A 242 7.25 -11.68 -14.39
C SER A 242 6.92 -11.33 -15.84
N ASN A 243 7.95 -11.06 -16.64
CA ASN A 243 7.80 -10.79 -18.08
C ASN A 243 7.27 -12.01 -18.86
N LYS A 244 7.77 -13.22 -18.54
CA LYS A 244 7.29 -14.46 -19.16
C LYS A 244 5.80 -14.71 -18.83
N LEU A 245 5.40 -14.54 -17.59
CA LEU A 245 4.01 -14.69 -17.18
C LEU A 245 3.11 -13.67 -17.89
N SER A 246 3.53 -12.41 -17.97
CA SER A 246 2.81 -11.37 -18.73
C SER A 246 2.53 -11.79 -20.16
N THR A 247 3.53 -12.39 -20.82
CA THR A 247 3.39 -12.90 -22.19
C THR A 247 2.38 -14.06 -22.27
N ILE A 248 2.45 -15.01 -21.35
CA ILE A 248 1.57 -16.19 -21.29
C ILE A 248 0.12 -15.76 -21.09
N ILE A 249 -0.18 -14.91 -20.11
CA ILE A 249 -1.55 -14.49 -19.79
C ILE A 249 -2.13 -13.59 -20.89
N LYS A 250 -1.31 -12.78 -21.54
CA LYS A 250 -1.71 -12.01 -22.73
C LYS A 250 -2.12 -12.93 -23.87
N SER A 251 -1.35 -13.99 -24.13
CA SER A 251 -1.67 -14.99 -25.15
C SER A 251 -2.94 -15.78 -24.81
N ALA A 252 -3.29 -15.89 -23.53
CA ALA A 252 -4.54 -16.51 -23.06
C ALA A 252 -5.76 -15.57 -23.14
N GLY A 253 -5.59 -14.33 -23.62
CA GLY A 253 -6.67 -13.37 -23.87
C GLY A 253 -6.91 -12.36 -22.74
N ALA A 254 -5.94 -12.16 -21.86
CA ALA A 254 -5.96 -11.06 -20.90
C ALA A 254 -5.56 -9.74 -21.54
N SER A 255 -6.13 -8.62 -21.06
CA SER A 255 -5.62 -7.28 -21.27
C SER A 255 -4.56 -6.99 -20.21
N VAL A 256 -3.28 -7.05 -20.60
CA VAL A 256 -2.13 -6.92 -19.68
C VAL A 256 -1.56 -5.51 -19.77
N PHE A 257 -1.45 -4.87 -18.61
CA PHE A 257 -0.75 -3.60 -18.42
C PHE A 257 0.47 -3.81 -17.51
N THR A 258 1.51 -3.02 -17.71
CA THR A 258 2.72 -3.09 -16.88
C THR A 258 2.97 -1.75 -16.19
N ILE A 259 3.25 -1.83 -14.90
CA ILE A 259 3.76 -0.70 -14.09
C ILE A 259 5.20 -1.04 -13.72
N GLU A 260 6.13 -0.16 -14.11
CA GLU A 260 7.56 -0.30 -13.83
C GLU A 260 8.22 1.08 -13.74
N GLU A 261 9.04 1.30 -12.70
CA GLU A 261 10.02 2.36 -12.69
C GLU A 261 11.41 1.77 -12.92
N PRO A 262 11.95 1.88 -14.15
CA PRO A 262 13.18 1.20 -14.54
C PRO A 262 14.45 1.80 -13.93
N GLU A 263 14.38 3.02 -13.39
CA GLU A 263 15.49 3.71 -12.73
C GLU A 263 15.57 3.40 -11.22
N ALA A 264 14.51 2.83 -10.63
CA ALA A 264 14.49 2.45 -9.23
C ALA A 264 15.10 1.06 -9.00
N THR A 265 15.73 0.87 -7.85
CA THR A 265 16.08 -0.48 -7.38
C THR A 265 14.81 -1.28 -7.03
N GLU A 266 14.91 -2.62 -6.95
CA GLU A 266 13.76 -3.47 -6.60
C GLU A 266 13.09 -3.01 -5.29
N ASN A 267 13.87 -2.66 -4.28
CA ASN A 267 13.35 -2.22 -2.99
C ASN A 267 12.69 -0.84 -3.05
N GLU A 268 13.31 0.12 -3.71
CA GLU A 268 12.80 1.48 -3.84
C GLU A 268 11.62 1.59 -4.80
N SER A 269 11.45 0.63 -5.71
CA SER A 269 10.37 0.61 -6.71
C SER A 269 8.97 0.70 -6.09
N ILE A 270 8.79 0.28 -4.84
CA ILE A 270 7.49 0.40 -4.13
C ILE A 270 7.05 1.85 -3.92
N LEU A 271 8.00 2.81 -3.82
CA LEU A 271 7.70 4.23 -3.73
C LEU A 271 7.16 4.78 -5.05
N HIS A 272 7.61 4.24 -6.17
CA HIS A 272 7.30 4.72 -7.51
C HIS A 272 6.09 3.99 -8.11
N ASN A 273 6.09 2.67 -8.03
CA ASN A 273 5.08 1.82 -8.67
C ASN A 273 3.67 2.00 -8.05
N MET A 274 3.57 2.60 -6.86
CA MET A 274 2.27 2.91 -6.23
C MET A 274 1.59 4.13 -6.86
N ILE A 275 2.37 5.11 -7.32
CA ILE A 275 1.85 6.42 -7.75
C ILE A 275 0.93 6.34 -8.98
N PRO A 276 1.25 5.59 -10.04
CA PRO A 276 0.34 5.41 -11.17
C PRO A 276 -1.04 4.87 -10.75
N PHE A 277 -1.11 4.03 -9.72
CA PHE A 277 -2.40 3.52 -9.22
C PHE A 277 -3.23 4.58 -8.51
N ASN A 278 -2.62 5.52 -7.80
CA ASN A 278 -3.35 6.65 -7.22
C ASN A 278 -4.00 7.50 -8.32
N TYR A 279 -3.26 7.81 -9.38
CA TYR A 279 -3.81 8.53 -10.54
C TYR A 279 -4.86 7.70 -11.30
N MET A 280 -4.62 6.40 -11.48
CA MET A 280 -5.57 5.47 -12.11
C MET A 280 -6.89 5.43 -11.32
N ALA A 281 -6.83 5.32 -10.00
CA ALA A 281 -7.98 5.33 -9.12
C ALA A 281 -8.80 6.62 -9.28
N TYR A 282 -8.13 7.77 -9.34
CA TYR A 282 -8.78 9.06 -9.58
C TYR A 282 -9.44 9.14 -10.95
N TYR A 283 -8.71 8.87 -12.04
CA TYR A 283 -9.26 9.02 -13.39
C TYR A 283 -10.34 8.00 -13.70
N LEU A 284 -10.21 6.77 -13.22
CA LEU A 284 -11.22 5.73 -13.42
C LEU A 284 -12.47 6.02 -12.60
N SER A 285 -12.36 6.53 -11.37
CA SER A 285 -13.52 6.94 -10.58
C SER A 285 -14.33 8.05 -11.23
N LEU A 286 -13.66 9.03 -11.86
CA LEU A 286 -14.34 10.08 -12.63
C LEU A 286 -15.13 9.51 -13.80
N LYS A 287 -14.54 8.59 -14.56
CA LYS A 287 -15.19 7.96 -15.72
C LYS A 287 -16.39 7.08 -15.32
N LEU A 288 -16.32 6.48 -14.16
CA LEU A 288 -17.40 5.65 -13.60
C LEU A 288 -18.44 6.46 -12.81
N ASP A 289 -18.31 7.80 -12.79
CA ASP A 289 -19.18 8.72 -12.06
C ASP A 289 -19.32 8.37 -10.56
N VAL A 290 -18.21 7.93 -9.92
CA VAL A 290 -18.19 7.64 -8.49
C VAL A 290 -18.06 8.94 -7.70
N GLN A 291 -19.09 9.30 -6.96
CA GLN A 291 -19.16 10.57 -6.23
C GLN A 291 -18.42 10.51 -4.89
N GLU A 292 -18.42 9.38 -4.21
CA GLU A 292 -17.86 9.22 -2.88
C GLU A 292 -16.91 8.02 -2.82
N THR A 293 -15.74 8.22 -2.21
CA THR A 293 -14.75 7.14 -2.02
C THR A 293 -15.22 6.14 -0.95
N PHE A 294 -15.86 6.60 0.11
CA PHE A 294 -16.30 5.75 1.23
C PHE A 294 -17.81 5.85 1.40
N VAL A 295 -18.54 4.86 0.91
CA VAL A 295 -20.01 4.78 0.99
C VAL A 295 -20.51 3.74 2.00
N VAL A 296 -19.61 2.85 2.45
CA VAL A 296 -19.91 1.81 3.43
C VAL A 296 -19.00 2.00 4.64
N GLY A 297 -19.51 2.59 5.70
CA GLY A 297 -18.84 2.73 6.98
C GLY A 297 -17.82 3.87 7.13
N GLY A 298 -17.39 4.55 6.06
CA GLY A 298 -16.41 5.64 6.12
C GLY A 298 -14.94 5.18 6.00
N LYS A 299 -13.99 6.14 6.09
CA LYS A 299 -12.55 5.90 5.91
C LYS A 299 -11.91 5.14 7.07
N VAL A 300 -12.36 5.40 8.28
CA VAL A 300 -11.86 4.75 9.50
C VAL A 300 -12.88 3.71 9.93
N THR A 301 -12.45 2.46 10.02
CA THR A 301 -13.30 1.41 10.56
C THR A 301 -13.30 1.51 12.07
N GLU A 302 -14.37 2.07 12.60
CA GLU A 302 -14.69 2.11 14.03
C GLU A 302 -15.78 1.07 14.31
N VAL A 303 -15.37 -0.07 14.81
CA VAL A 303 -16.32 -1.07 15.31
C VAL A 303 -16.47 -0.83 16.80
N ASN A 304 -17.60 -0.28 17.21
CA ASN A 304 -17.93 -0.19 18.63
C ASN A 304 -18.03 -1.61 19.18
N LEU A 305 -17.18 -1.94 20.14
CA LEU A 305 -17.37 -3.11 20.97
C LEU A 305 -18.67 -2.88 21.76
N LEU A 306 -19.70 -3.65 21.46
CA LEU A 306 -20.88 -3.77 22.31
C LEU A 306 -20.53 -4.55 23.56
#